data_7a82fa26c786eabd5de659a1d6ba6d5b
#
_entry.id   7a82fa26c786eabd5de659a1d6ba6d5b
#
_cell.length_a   1.000
_cell.length_b   1.000
_cell.length_c   1.000
_cell.angle_alpha   90.00
_cell.angle_beta   90.00
_cell.angle_gamma   90.00
#
_symmetry.space_group_name_H-M   'P 1'
#
loop_
_entity.id
_entity.type
_entity.pdbx_description
1 polymer ?
#
loop_
_entity_poly.entity_id
_entity_poly.type
_entity_poly.pdbx_seq_one_letter_code
_entity_poly.pdbx_strand_id
1 'polypeptide(L)'
;MDEQKRDEILERIANALERMAPPEKKIDNLDGSEGFIYEAKTGLIRPINIINRISLGLLQGIVPQKKILYDNTINFSNDLPANNALLWGARGTGKSSLVKSVHEEVLLNTKSKYLKLVEIHREDISDLPELLSLLSKYKKYKFILLCDDLSFDAGENTYKSLKAALDGGIEGKPNNVIFYATSNRRHLMPRDMMENERSTAINPSESVEEKVSLSDRFGLWVGFHNISQDTYLDIVNAYVKKFNIPINKKSLRAEALEWSITRGARSGRVAWQFVQDIAGKSKTKIF
;
A
#
# COMPACT_ATOMS: atom_id res chain seq x y z
N MET A 1 -13.83 -50.46 -24.66
CA MET A 1 -13.65 -48.99 -24.70
C MET A 1 -12.16 -48.78 -24.55
N ASP A 2 -11.54 -48.14 -25.51
CA ASP A 2 -10.11 -47.89 -25.54
C ASP A 2 -9.69 -47.10 -24.29
N GLU A 3 -8.61 -47.50 -23.64
CA GLU A 3 -8.14 -46.89 -22.38
C GLU A 3 -7.90 -45.41 -22.56
N GLN A 4 -7.36 -45.00 -23.68
CA GLN A 4 -7.15 -43.64 -24.10
C GLN A 4 -8.46 -42.81 -24.17
N LYS A 5 -9.51 -43.41 -24.72
CA LYS A 5 -10.82 -42.75 -24.82
C LYS A 5 -11.54 -42.61 -23.48
N ARG A 6 -11.26 -43.53 -22.55
CA ARG A 6 -11.76 -43.46 -21.18
C ARG A 6 -11.08 -42.30 -20.42
N ASP A 7 -9.78 -42.15 -20.57
CA ASP A 7 -9.01 -41.10 -19.90
C ASP A 7 -9.40 -39.71 -20.43
N GLU A 8 -9.61 -39.55 -21.73
CA GLU A 8 -10.15 -38.30 -22.31
C GLU A 8 -11.54 -37.93 -21.75
N ILE A 9 -12.41 -38.93 -21.56
CA ILE A 9 -13.74 -38.68 -20.98
C ILE A 9 -13.63 -38.31 -19.52
N LEU A 10 -12.77 -38.99 -18.75
CA LEU A 10 -12.54 -38.66 -17.34
C LEU A 10 -11.95 -37.26 -17.17
N GLU A 11 -11.02 -36.85 -17.99
CA GLU A 11 -10.45 -35.48 -17.99
C GLU A 11 -11.52 -34.44 -18.32
N ARG A 12 -12.38 -34.69 -19.31
CA ARG A 12 -13.50 -33.81 -19.64
C ARG A 12 -14.52 -33.72 -18.51
N ILE A 13 -14.80 -34.81 -17.81
CA ILE A 13 -15.69 -34.82 -16.65
C ILE A 13 -15.03 -34.03 -15.49
N ALA A 14 -13.76 -34.29 -15.18
CA ALA A 14 -13.01 -33.56 -14.15
C ALA A 14 -13.02 -32.05 -14.42
N ASN A 15 -12.68 -31.64 -15.64
CA ASN A 15 -12.71 -30.24 -16.07
C ASN A 15 -14.12 -29.62 -16.02
N ALA A 16 -15.18 -30.40 -16.24
CA ALA A 16 -16.55 -29.91 -16.11
C ALA A 16 -16.94 -29.77 -14.64
N LEU A 17 -16.57 -30.71 -13.78
CA LEU A 17 -16.79 -30.65 -12.33
C LEU A 17 -16.01 -29.49 -11.68
N GLU A 18 -14.77 -29.29 -12.07
CA GLU A 18 -13.96 -28.13 -11.58
C GLU A 18 -14.55 -26.77 -11.97
N ARG A 19 -15.22 -26.68 -13.14
CA ARG A 19 -15.97 -25.46 -13.52
C ARG A 19 -17.24 -25.27 -12.71
N MET A 20 -17.90 -26.35 -12.29
CA MET A 20 -19.13 -26.30 -11.48
C MET A 20 -18.84 -26.10 -9.98
N ALA A 21 -17.74 -26.69 -9.52
CA ALA A 21 -17.27 -26.61 -8.13
C ALA A 21 -15.76 -26.34 -8.16
N PRO A 22 -15.34 -25.11 -8.40
CA PRO A 22 -13.92 -24.77 -8.43
C PRO A 22 -13.27 -25.11 -7.09
N PRO A 23 -12.02 -25.62 -7.09
CA PRO A 23 -11.31 -25.96 -5.87
C PRO A 23 -11.23 -24.74 -4.94
N GLU A 24 -11.23 -25.03 -3.64
CA GLU A 24 -11.13 -23.97 -2.64
C GLU A 24 -9.85 -23.16 -2.85
N LYS A 25 -10.00 -21.83 -2.99
CA LYS A 25 -8.86 -20.93 -3.14
C LYS A 25 -7.98 -21.01 -1.89
N LYS A 26 -6.71 -21.34 -2.06
CA LYS A 26 -5.72 -21.42 -0.98
C LYS A 26 -4.60 -20.43 -1.25
N ILE A 27 -3.94 -20.00 -0.16
CA ILE A 27 -2.77 -19.15 -0.25
C ILE A 27 -1.53 -20.03 -0.12
N ASP A 28 -0.74 -20.07 -1.18
CA ASP A 28 0.48 -20.86 -1.20
C ASP A 28 1.62 -20.14 -0.45
N ASN A 29 2.50 -20.95 0.14
CA ASN A 29 3.75 -20.51 0.74
C ASN A 29 3.63 -19.41 1.81
N LEU A 30 2.58 -19.42 2.64
CA LEU A 30 2.40 -18.44 3.72
C LEU A 30 3.56 -18.42 4.71
N ASP A 31 4.17 -19.57 5.01
CA ASP A 31 5.32 -19.62 5.94
C ASP A 31 6.63 -19.14 5.29
N GLY A 32 6.78 -19.30 3.97
CA GLY A 32 8.01 -18.99 3.22
C GLY A 32 8.08 -17.56 2.68
N SER A 33 6.96 -16.82 2.63
CA SER A 33 6.92 -15.46 2.09
C SER A 33 6.38 -14.45 3.10
N GLU A 34 6.91 -13.23 3.04
CA GLU A 34 6.44 -12.09 3.83
C GLU A 34 5.46 -11.21 3.06
N GLY A 35 5.54 -11.24 1.74
CA GLY A 35 4.75 -10.38 0.85
C GLY A 35 4.02 -11.16 -0.22
N PHE A 36 2.86 -10.65 -0.60
CA PHE A 36 1.95 -11.27 -1.56
C PHE A 36 1.29 -10.20 -2.44
N ILE A 37 0.84 -10.59 -3.61
CA ILE A 37 0.02 -9.77 -4.50
C ILE A 37 -1.27 -10.52 -4.78
N TYR A 38 -2.40 -9.83 -4.63
CA TYR A 38 -3.70 -10.33 -5.04
C TYR A 38 -3.90 -10.15 -6.54
N GLU A 39 -4.32 -11.20 -7.22
CA GLU A 39 -4.61 -11.22 -8.66
C GLU A 39 -6.12 -11.45 -8.87
N ALA A 40 -6.88 -10.39 -9.11
CA ALA A 40 -8.34 -10.45 -9.23
C ALA A 40 -8.82 -11.42 -10.32
N LYS A 41 -8.13 -11.48 -11.47
CA LYS A 41 -8.51 -12.36 -12.59
C LYS A 41 -8.58 -13.82 -12.21
N THR A 42 -7.72 -14.27 -11.33
CA THR A 42 -7.66 -15.65 -10.85
C THR A 42 -8.24 -15.80 -9.45
N GLY A 43 -8.38 -14.70 -8.71
CA GLY A 43 -8.71 -14.65 -7.30
C GLY A 43 -7.66 -15.32 -6.41
N LEU A 44 -6.42 -15.42 -6.90
CA LEU A 44 -5.30 -16.04 -6.19
C LEU A 44 -4.45 -14.97 -5.49
N ILE A 45 -3.76 -15.39 -4.44
CA ILE A 45 -2.78 -14.59 -3.72
C ILE A 45 -1.41 -15.18 -4.00
N ARG A 46 -0.62 -14.50 -4.84
CA ARG A 46 0.69 -14.95 -5.28
C ARG A 46 1.79 -14.45 -4.33
N PRO A 47 2.67 -15.33 -3.81
CA PRO A 47 3.82 -14.92 -3.03
C PRO A 47 4.83 -14.13 -3.88
N ILE A 48 5.53 -13.19 -3.24
CA ILE A 48 6.65 -12.47 -3.83
C ILE A 48 7.93 -12.80 -3.07
N ASN A 49 9.03 -12.98 -3.80
CA ASN A 49 10.31 -13.36 -3.20
C ASN A 49 10.94 -12.22 -2.39
N ILE A 50 10.85 -10.99 -2.90
CA ILE A 50 11.49 -9.81 -2.29
C ILE A 50 10.52 -8.64 -2.36
N ILE A 51 10.22 -8.05 -1.20
CA ILE A 51 9.48 -6.79 -1.14
C ILE A 51 10.48 -5.65 -1.35
N ASN A 52 10.23 -4.79 -2.34
CA ASN A 52 11.05 -3.59 -2.54
C ASN A 52 10.81 -2.59 -1.40
N ARG A 53 11.77 -2.50 -0.49
CA ARG A 53 11.71 -1.71 0.75
C ARG A 53 12.82 -0.67 0.82
N ILE A 54 12.55 0.39 1.54
CA ILE A 54 13.54 1.38 1.96
C ILE A 54 13.67 1.24 3.48
N SER A 55 14.89 1.16 4.02
CA SER A 55 15.08 1.11 5.47
C SER A 55 14.38 2.29 6.15
N LEU A 56 13.65 2.05 7.25
CA LEU A 56 12.87 3.07 7.95
C LEU A 56 13.70 4.30 8.34
N GLY A 57 15.01 4.12 8.61
CA GLY A 57 15.96 5.18 8.90
C GLY A 57 16.20 6.16 7.73
N LEU A 58 16.03 5.73 6.48
CA LEU A 58 16.22 6.57 5.29
C LEU A 58 15.01 7.45 4.96
N LEU A 59 13.85 7.19 5.53
CA LEU A 59 12.66 8.02 5.36
C LEU A 59 12.77 9.25 6.27
N GLN A 60 13.30 10.35 5.76
CA GLN A 60 13.52 11.60 6.53
C GLN A 60 12.31 12.53 6.48
N GLY A 61 12.18 13.39 7.51
CA GLY A 61 11.15 14.43 7.59
C GLY A 61 9.74 13.94 7.96
N ILE A 62 9.57 12.67 8.32
CA ILE A 62 8.26 12.06 8.63
C ILE A 62 8.27 11.29 9.96
N VAL A 63 8.94 11.86 10.98
CA VAL A 63 9.07 11.20 12.29
C VAL A 63 7.72 10.90 12.96
N PRO A 64 6.74 11.84 13.01
CA PRO A 64 5.43 11.57 13.59
C PRO A 64 4.67 10.46 12.83
N GLN A 65 4.72 10.49 11.50
CA GLN A 65 4.05 9.50 10.65
C GLN A 65 4.62 8.09 10.87
N LYS A 66 5.94 7.98 11.00
CA LYS A 66 6.62 6.72 11.33
C LYS A 66 6.10 6.17 12.65
N LYS A 67 6.09 7.01 13.70
CA LYS A 67 5.66 6.61 15.03
C LYS A 67 4.21 6.13 15.02
N ILE A 68 3.30 6.90 14.44
CA ILE A 68 1.87 6.57 14.39
C ILE A 68 1.65 5.23 13.69
N LEU A 69 2.24 5.03 12.52
CA LEU A 69 2.01 3.80 11.75
C LEU A 69 2.70 2.59 12.39
N TYR A 70 3.91 2.80 12.95
CA TYR A 70 4.63 1.75 13.67
C TYR A 70 3.86 1.27 14.91
N ASP A 71 3.42 2.19 15.77
CA ASP A 71 2.68 1.88 16.99
C ASP A 71 1.36 1.12 16.64
N ASN A 72 0.66 1.55 15.61
CA ASN A 72 -0.55 0.88 15.15
C ASN A 72 -0.27 -0.52 14.59
N THR A 73 0.82 -0.69 13.84
CA THR A 73 1.17 -1.97 13.23
C THR A 73 1.68 -2.97 14.28
N ILE A 74 2.45 -2.51 15.28
CA ILE A 74 2.92 -3.38 16.36
C ILE A 74 1.76 -3.82 17.26
N ASN A 75 0.79 -2.93 17.53
CA ASN A 75 -0.43 -3.29 18.25
C ASN A 75 -1.17 -4.40 17.49
N PHE A 76 -1.39 -4.22 16.19
CA PHE A 76 -2.03 -5.23 15.35
C PHE A 76 -1.29 -6.57 15.37
N SER A 77 0.04 -6.56 15.28
CA SER A 77 0.85 -7.79 15.31
C SER A 77 0.78 -8.55 16.63
N ASN A 78 0.47 -7.85 17.73
CA ASN A 78 0.36 -8.37 19.07
C ASN A 78 -1.09 -8.64 19.54
N ASP A 79 -2.03 -8.77 18.61
CA ASP A 79 -3.47 -8.97 18.89
C ASP A 79 -4.13 -7.84 19.71
N LEU A 80 -3.53 -6.64 19.71
CA LEU A 80 -4.10 -5.46 20.34
C LEU A 80 -4.96 -4.67 19.32
N PRO A 81 -5.89 -3.84 19.80
CA PRO A 81 -6.70 -2.99 18.94
C PRO A 81 -5.84 -2.11 18.02
N ALA A 82 -6.18 -2.12 16.75
CA ALA A 82 -5.52 -1.32 15.72
C ALA A 82 -6.54 -0.83 14.66
N ASN A 83 -6.21 0.26 13.99
CA ASN A 83 -7.08 0.91 13.03
C ASN A 83 -6.60 0.72 11.59
N ASN A 84 -7.53 0.72 10.64
CA ASN A 84 -7.21 0.95 9.24
C ASN A 84 -6.60 2.34 9.08
N ALA A 85 -5.66 2.51 8.15
CA ALA A 85 -4.94 3.77 7.96
C ALA A 85 -5.02 4.29 6.53
N LEU A 86 -5.30 5.59 6.39
CA LEU A 86 -5.19 6.34 5.15
C LEU A 86 -3.98 7.27 5.23
N LEU A 87 -2.96 6.99 4.43
CA LEU A 87 -1.79 7.83 4.26
C LEU A 87 -2.03 8.74 3.06
N TRP A 88 -2.24 10.04 3.28
CA TRP A 88 -2.62 10.96 2.23
C TRP A 88 -1.63 12.12 2.08
N GLY A 89 -1.54 12.73 0.91
CA GLY A 89 -0.75 13.94 0.68
C GLY A 89 0.14 13.87 -0.56
N ALA A 90 1.15 14.74 -0.61
CA ALA A 90 1.96 14.98 -1.80
C ALA A 90 2.61 13.72 -2.37
N ARG A 91 2.79 13.69 -3.69
CA ARG A 91 3.44 12.58 -4.39
C ARG A 91 4.92 12.48 -4.03
N GLY A 92 5.44 11.27 -3.94
CA GLY A 92 6.86 11.02 -3.70
C GLY A 92 7.35 11.36 -2.28
N THR A 93 6.46 11.52 -1.30
CA THR A 93 6.79 11.82 0.10
C THR A 93 7.03 10.59 0.97
N GLY A 94 6.97 9.39 0.39
CA GLY A 94 7.30 8.15 1.08
C GLY A 94 6.12 7.39 1.68
N LYS A 95 4.86 7.68 1.31
CA LYS A 95 3.66 7.02 1.85
C LYS A 95 3.73 5.49 1.75
N SER A 96 3.79 4.96 0.54
CA SER A 96 3.86 3.50 0.28
C SER A 96 5.15 2.88 0.83
N SER A 97 6.26 3.62 0.74
CA SER A 97 7.53 3.19 1.32
C SER A 97 7.43 3.04 2.83
N LEU A 98 6.71 3.95 3.52
CA LEU A 98 6.53 3.88 4.97
C LEU A 98 5.79 2.60 5.38
N VAL A 99 4.73 2.21 4.69
CA VAL A 99 3.99 0.97 4.99
C VAL A 99 4.93 -0.24 4.88
N LYS A 100 5.67 -0.33 3.76
CA LYS A 100 6.60 -1.44 3.51
C LYS A 100 7.76 -1.48 4.53
N SER A 101 8.28 -0.31 4.92
CA SER A 101 9.36 -0.20 5.92
C SER A 101 8.89 -0.52 7.34
N VAL A 102 7.69 -0.07 7.71
CA VAL A 102 7.10 -0.39 9.02
C VAL A 102 6.80 -1.87 9.14
N HIS A 103 6.29 -2.50 8.08
CA HIS A 103 6.09 -3.95 8.05
C HIS A 103 7.40 -4.70 8.36
N GLU A 104 8.51 -4.34 7.69
CA GLU A 104 9.83 -4.93 7.94
C GLU A 104 10.29 -4.70 9.39
N GLU A 105 10.20 -3.47 9.88
CA GLU A 105 10.65 -3.10 11.21
C GLU A 105 9.89 -3.87 12.30
N VAL A 106 8.58 -4.06 12.14
CA VAL A 106 7.76 -4.84 13.06
C VAL A 106 8.14 -6.33 13.00
N LEU A 107 8.40 -6.90 11.82
CA LEU A 107 8.88 -8.28 11.69
C LEU A 107 10.20 -8.50 12.42
N LEU A 108 11.15 -7.57 12.27
CA LEU A 108 12.46 -7.65 12.92
C LEU A 108 12.34 -7.55 14.45
N ASN A 109 11.51 -6.62 14.95
CA ASN A 109 11.40 -6.35 16.39
C ASN A 109 10.55 -7.39 17.13
N THR A 110 9.50 -7.91 16.50
CA THR A 110 8.65 -8.93 17.12
C THR A 110 9.13 -10.36 16.86
N LYS A 111 10.08 -10.54 15.93
CA LYS A 111 10.50 -11.85 15.41
C LYS A 111 9.30 -12.70 14.93
N SER A 112 8.20 -12.04 14.60
CA SER A 112 6.96 -12.68 14.17
C SER A 112 7.03 -13.04 12.69
N LYS A 113 6.91 -14.32 12.38
CA LYS A 113 6.78 -14.80 11.00
C LYS A 113 5.34 -14.73 10.47
N TYR A 114 4.40 -14.26 11.29
CA TYR A 114 2.97 -14.36 11.00
C TYR A 114 2.37 -13.08 10.42
N LEU A 115 3.08 -11.95 10.49
CA LEU A 115 2.64 -10.70 9.85
C LEU A 115 2.99 -10.72 8.36
N LYS A 116 1.99 -10.61 7.50
CA LYS A 116 2.09 -10.67 6.05
C LYS A 116 1.63 -9.36 5.42
N LEU A 117 2.30 -8.95 4.34
CA LEU A 117 1.90 -7.80 3.54
C LEU A 117 1.26 -8.30 2.23
N VAL A 118 0.01 -7.94 1.98
CA VAL A 118 -0.71 -8.30 0.75
C VAL A 118 -1.02 -7.01 0.00
N GLU A 119 -0.56 -6.90 -1.23
CA GLU A 119 -0.87 -5.76 -2.10
C GLU A 119 -2.11 -6.09 -2.94
N ILE A 120 -3.07 -5.18 -2.96
CA ILE A 120 -4.23 -5.19 -3.84
C ILE A 120 -4.20 -3.94 -4.72
N HIS A 121 -4.40 -4.12 -6.02
CA HIS A 121 -4.47 -2.98 -6.93
C HIS A 121 -5.79 -2.22 -6.77
N ARG A 122 -5.78 -0.94 -7.06
CA ARG A 122 -6.97 -0.08 -6.98
C ARG A 122 -8.12 -0.61 -7.83
N GLU A 123 -7.80 -1.11 -9.01
CA GLU A 123 -8.76 -1.66 -9.96
C GLU A 123 -9.48 -2.91 -9.44
N ASP A 124 -8.87 -3.59 -8.47
CA ASP A 124 -9.35 -4.86 -7.90
C ASP A 124 -10.12 -4.67 -6.57
N ILE A 125 -10.38 -3.43 -6.18
CA ILE A 125 -11.11 -3.12 -4.92
C ILE A 125 -12.52 -3.71 -4.88
N SER A 126 -13.16 -3.97 -6.02
CA SER A 126 -14.44 -4.68 -6.09
C SER A 126 -14.40 -6.05 -5.42
N ASP A 127 -13.25 -6.71 -5.46
CA ASP A 127 -13.05 -8.07 -4.95
C ASP A 127 -12.60 -8.10 -3.49
N LEU A 128 -12.46 -6.92 -2.86
CA LEU A 128 -12.01 -6.80 -1.47
C LEU A 128 -12.84 -7.64 -0.48
N PRO A 129 -14.18 -7.74 -0.59
CA PRO A 129 -14.97 -8.61 0.30
C PRO A 129 -14.57 -10.09 0.19
N GLU A 130 -14.35 -10.61 -1.03
CA GLU A 130 -13.91 -11.99 -1.25
C GLU A 130 -12.50 -12.22 -0.70
N LEU A 131 -11.60 -11.26 -0.91
CA LEU A 131 -10.24 -11.32 -0.39
C LEU A 131 -10.24 -11.34 1.14
N LEU A 132 -11.04 -10.49 1.79
CA LEU A 132 -11.19 -10.48 3.25
C LEU A 132 -11.72 -11.82 3.77
N SER A 133 -12.73 -12.39 3.12
CA SER A 133 -13.27 -13.71 3.45
C SER A 133 -12.21 -14.81 3.33
N LEU A 134 -11.39 -14.78 2.28
CA LEU A 134 -10.29 -15.73 2.11
C LEU A 134 -9.25 -15.60 3.22
N LEU A 135 -8.78 -14.37 3.51
CA LEU A 135 -7.76 -14.11 4.53
C LEU A 135 -8.24 -14.46 5.94
N SER A 136 -9.53 -14.28 6.23
CA SER A 136 -10.14 -14.56 7.54
C SER A 136 -10.00 -16.03 7.97
N LYS A 137 -9.89 -16.96 7.01
CA LYS A 137 -9.70 -18.39 7.25
C LYS A 137 -8.33 -18.72 7.87
N TYR A 138 -7.34 -17.87 7.65
CA TYR A 138 -5.96 -18.07 8.08
C TYR A 138 -5.66 -17.39 9.42
N LYS A 139 -6.37 -17.76 10.48
CA LYS A 139 -6.34 -17.11 11.81
C LYS A 139 -4.96 -17.05 12.48
N LYS A 140 -4.03 -17.94 12.10
CA LYS A 140 -2.64 -17.93 12.56
C LYS A 140 -1.86 -16.71 12.08
N TYR A 141 -2.25 -16.14 10.94
CA TYR A 141 -1.54 -15.05 10.27
C TYR A 141 -2.27 -13.72 10.45
N LYS A 142 -1.50 -12.65 10.47
CA LYS A 142 -1.97 -11.26 10.43
C LYS A 142 -1.64 -10.67 9.08
N PHE A 143 -2.60 -10.01 8.46
CA PHE A 143 -2.45 -9.46 7.11
C PHE A 143 -2.60 -7.96 7.11
N ILE A 144 -1.60 -7.25 6.60
CA ILE A 144 -1.72 -5.86 6.20
C ILE A 144 -2.10 -5.86 4.72
N LEU A 145 -3.32 -5.45 4.39
CA LEU A 145 -3.72 -5.18 3.02
C LEU A 145 -3.26 -3.78 2.64
N LEU A 146 -2.40 -3.68 1.63
CA LEU A 146 -1.93 -2.41 1.09
C LEU A 146 -2.59 -2.13 -0.25
N CYS A 147 -3.33 -1.02 -0.35
CA CYS A 147 -3.77 -0.45 -1.61
C CYS A 147 -3.03 0.86 -1.87
N ASP A 148 -2.15 0.85 -2.89
CA ASP A 148 -1.36 2.03 -3.24
C ASP A 148 -2.12 2.92 -4.23
N ASP A 149 -1.95 4.25 -4.09
CA ASP A 149 -2.56 5.30 -4.93
C ASP A 149 -4.09 5.20 -5.06
N LEU A 150 -4.76 4.90 -3.95
CA LEU A 150 -6.22 4.77 -3.87
C LEU A 150 -6.90 6.13 -4.13
N SER A 151 -7.75 6.18 -5.13
CA SER A 151 -8.61 7.32 -5.44
C SER A 151 -9.77 6.84 -6.30
N PHE A 152 -10.91 7.50 -6.21
CA PHE A 152 -12.08 7.19 -7.03
C PHE A 152 -12.42 8.40 -7.89
N ASP A 153 -12.93 8.15 -9.09
CA ASP A 153 -13.39 9.19 -9.98
C ASP A 153 -14.91 9.36 -9.88
N ALA A 154 -15.43 10.47 -10.40
CA ALA A 154 -16.87 10.74 -10.37
C ALA A 154 -17.63 9.65 -11.15
N GLY A 155 -18.65 9.05 -10.50
CA GLY A 155 -19.44 7.98 -11.10
C GLY A 155 -18.88 6.56 -10.94
N GLU A 156 -17.69 6.39 -10.36
CA GLU A 156 -17.14 5.08 -10.06
C GLU A 156 -17.86 4.45 -8.87
N ASN A 157 -18.33 3.19 -9.01
CA ASN A 157 -19.10 2.50 -7.96
C ASN A 157 -18.24 1.59 -7.06
N THR A 158 -16.97 1.38 -7.39
CA THR A 158 -16.05 0.49 -6.65
C THR A 158 -15.81 0.95 -5.21
N TYR A 159 -16.01 2.24 -4.91
CA TYR A 159 -15.94 2.76 -3.54
C TYR A 159 -16.97 2.10 -2.60
N LYS A 160 -18.09 1.60 -3.11
CA LYS A 160 -19.13 0.91 -2.31
C LYS A 160 -18.59 -0.40 -1.73
N SER A 161 -17.82 -1.15 -2.51
CA SER A 161 -17.15 -2.37 -2.04
C SER A 161 -16.15 -2.07 -0.92
N LEU A 162 -15.37 -1.00 -1.08
CA LEU A 162 -14.45 -0.55 -0.03
C LEU A 162 -15.22 -0.12 1.23
N LYS A 163 -16.32 0.64 1.08
CA LYS A 163 -17.17 1.05 2.19
C LYS A 163 -17.70 -0.16 2.97
N ALA A 164 -18.30 -1.14 2.26
CA ALA A 164 -18.79 -2.37 2.86
C ALA A 164 -17.69 -3.15 3.59
N ALA A 165 -16.51 -3.27 3.00
CA ALA A 165 -15.37 -3.95 3.59
C ALA A 165 -14.82 -3.25 4.84
N LEU A 166 -14.77 -1.91 4.83
CA LEU A 166 -14.34 -1.11 5.99
C LEU A 166 -15.37 -1.11 7.13
N ASP A 167 -16.65 -1.18 6.82
CA ASP A 167 -17.72 -1.26 7.82
C ASP A 167 -17.88 -2.68 8.40
N GLY A 168 -17.54 -3.71 7.62
CA GLY A 168 -17.54 -5.10 8.05
C GLY A 168 -18.89 -5.81 8.05
N GLY A 169 -19.99 -5.14 7.72
CA GLY A 169 -21.34 -5.72 7.68
C GLY A 169 -21.74 -6.47 8.97
N ILE A 170 -22.63 -7.46 8.84
CA ILE A 170 -23.10 -8.28 9.98
C ILE A 170 -22.01 -9.22 10.52
N GLU A 171 -21.11 -9.68 9.67
CA GLU A 171 -20.01 -10.58 10.07
C GLU A 171 -18.86 -9.85 10.78
N GLY A 172 -18.84 -8.51 10.71
CA GLY A 172 -17.76 -7.69 11.23
C GLY A 172 -16.50 -7.76 10.36
N LYS A 173 -15.49 -7.03 10.78
CA LYS A 173 -14.16 -7.07 10.12
C LYS A 173 -13.38 -8.28 10.61
N PRO A 174 -12.63 -8.98 9.74
CA PRO A 174 -11.72 -10.01 10.19
C PRO A 174 -10.67 -9.43 11.16
N ASN A 175 -10.54 -9.99 12.36
CA ASN A 175 -9.59 -9.53 13.38
C ASN A 175 -8.12 -9.71 12.98
N ASN A 176 -7.88 -10.53 11.97
CA ASN A 176 -6.54 -10.83 11.46
C ASN A 176 -6.19 -10.02 10.20
N VAL A 177 -7.01 -9.03 9.81
CA VAL A 177 -6.74 -8.19 8.63
C VAL A 177 -6.88 -6.71 9.00
N ILE A 178 -5.91 -5.90 8.56
CA ILE A 178 -5.91 -4.44 8.66
C ILE A 178 -5.67 -3.86 7.26
N PHE A 179 -6.36 -2.76 6.94
CA PHE A 179 -6.30 -2.15 5.62
C PHE A 179 -5.53 -0.82 5.68
N TYR A 180 -4.45 -0.73 4.90
CA TYR A 180 -3.65 0.48 4.72
C TYR A 180 -3.77 0.96 3.28
N ALA A 181 -4.23 2.19 3.11
CA ALA A 181 -4.32 2.81 1.81
C ALA A 181 -3.38 4.02 1.71
N THR A 182 -2.83 4.25 0.54
CA THR A 182 -2.17 5.53 0.25
C THR A 182 -2.98 6.31 -0.77
N SER A 183 -2.96 7.63 -0.69
CA SER A 183 -3.63 8.50 -1.64
C SER A 183 -2.87 9.80 -1.86
N ASN A 184 -2.95 10.33 -3.07
CA ASN A 184 -2.46 11.68 -3.36
C ASN A 184 -3.53 12.75 -3.05
N ARG A 185 -4.74 12.34 -2.70
CA ARG A 185 -5.86 13.20 -2.30
C ARG A 185 -6.14 13.02 -0.81
N ARG A 186 -6.52 14.11 -0.12
CA ARG A 186 -6.96 14.04 1.28
C ARG A 186 -8.29 13.30 1.41
N HIS A 187 -9.20 13.58 0.49
CA HIS A 187 -10.46 12.86 0.35
C HIS A 187 -10.36 11.96 -0.88
N LEU A 188 -10.74 10.70 -0.74
CA LEU A 188 -10.58 9.68 -1.78
C LEU A 188 -11.41 9.95 -3.04
N MET A 189 -12.49 10.73 -2.92
CA MET A 189 -13.35 11.12 -4.02
C MET A 189 -13.14 12.59 -4.44
N PRO A 190 -13.27 12.93 -5.74
CA PRO A 190 -13.16 14.30 -6.21
C PRO A 190 -14.33 15.14 -5.67
N ARG A 191 -14.05 16.39 -5.35
CA ARG A 191 -15.09 17.41 -5.19
C ARG A 191 -15.42 17.92 -6.61
N ASP A 192 -16.62 17.71 -7.07
CA ASP A 192 -17.04 18.31 -8.33
C ASP A 192 -17.00 19.84 -8.24
N MET A 193 -16.43 20.50 -9.25
CA MET A 193 -16.37 21.97 -9.28
C MET A 193 -17.79 22.59 -9.21
N MET A 194 -18.81 21.90 -9.74
CA MET A 194 -20.21 22.31 -9.63
C MET A 194 -20.75 22.28 -8.20
N GLU A 195 -20.23 21.43 -7.32
CA GLU A 195 -20.59 21.40 -5.88
C GLU A 195 -20.00 22.60 -5.15
N ASN A 196 -18.82 23.08 -5.57
CA ASN A 196 -18.23 24.31 -5.02
C ASN A 196 -18.99 25.57 -5.44
N GLU A 197 -19.57 25.63 -6.63
CA GLU A 197 -20.42 26.73 -7.08
C GLU A 197 -21.83 26.69 -6.43
N ARG A 198 -22.32 25.53 -6.04
CA ARG A 198 -23.57 25.34 -5.29
C ARG A 198 -23.42 25.45 -3.78
N SER A 199 -22.20 25.58 -3.24
CA SER A 199 -21.94 25.70 -1.80
C SER A 199 -22.39 27.03 -1.18
N THR A 200 -23.00 27.91 -1.96
CA THR A 200 -23.88 28.98 -1.44
C THR A 200 -25.26 28.49 -0.99
N ALA A 201 -25.60 27.23 -1.20
CA ALA A 201 -26.83 26.61 -0.70
C ALA A 201 -26.61 26.07 0.73
N ILE A 202 -27.59 26.32 1.58
CA ILE A 202 -27.58 26.10 3.04
C ILE A 202 -27.46 24.60 3.48
N ASN A 203 -27.53 23.65 2.55
CA ASN A 203 -27.33 22.23 2.81
C ASN A 203 -26.30 21.62 1.85
N PRO A 204 -25.20 21.01 2.33
CA PRO A 204 -24.36 20.17 1.51
C PRO A 204 -25.21 19.03 0.95
N SER A 205 -25.09 18.74 -0.36
CA SER A 205 -25.85 17.64 -0.95
C SER A 205 -25.42 16.31 -0.31
N GLU A 206 -26.36 15.36 -0.15
CA GLU A 206 -26.12 14.00 0.38
C GLU A 206 -24.89 13.32 -0.27
N SER A 207 -24.62 13.62 -1.54
CA SER A 207 -23.45 13.13 -2.27
C SER A 207 -22.12 13.62 -1.70
N VAL A 208 -22.05 14.82 -1.12
CA VAL A 208 -20.84 15.36 -0.48
C VAL A 208 -20.60 14.67 0.86
N GLU A 209 -21.63 14.46 1.64
CA GLU A 209 -21.56 13.73 2.91
C GLU A 209 -21.15 12.28 2.69
N GLU A 210 -21.65 11.62 1.64
CA GLU A 210 -21.27 10.25 1.31
C GLU A 210 -19.82 10.13 0.88
N LYS A 211 -19.29 11.12 0.14
CA LYS A 211 -17.89 11.19 -0.31
C LYS A 211 -16.89 11.46 0.82
N VAL A 212 -17.24 12.31 1.77
CA VAL A 212 -16.41 12.57 2.97
C VAL A 212 -16.43 11.33 3.88
N SER A 213 -17.60 10.70 4.00
CA SER A 213 -17.82 9.56 4.88
C SER A 213 -16.95 8.33 4.57
N LEU A 214 -16.47 8.14 3.32
CA LEU A 214 -15.58 7.02 3.00
C LEU A 214 -14.20 7.15 3.69
N SER A 215 -13.64 8.35 3.66
CA SER A 215 -12.35 8.60 4.29
C SER A 215 -12.44 8.50 5.81
N ASP A 216 -13.57 8.89 6.40
CA ASP A 216 -13.78 8.87 7.86
C ASP A 216 -13.83 7.44 8.45
N ARG A 217 -13.99 6.42 7.58
CA ARG A 217 -13.92 5.01 8.00
C ARG A 217 -12.51 4.50 8.30
N PHE A 218 -11.51 5.29 7.93
CA PHE A 218 -10.15 5.03 8.37
C PHE A 218 -9.95 5.64 9.76
N GLY A 219 -9.66 4.81 10.74
CA GLY A 219 -9.42 5.29 12.10
C GLY A 219 -8.13 6.10 12.25
N LEU A 220 -7.17 5.92 11.33
CA LEU A 220 -5.94 6.72 11.27
C LEU A 220 -5.83 7.48 9.95
N TRP A 221 -5.63 8.80 10.09
CA TRP A 221 -5.33 9.70 8.98
C TRP A 221 -3.93 10.25 9.13
N VAL A 222 -3.05 9.82 8.23
CA VAL A 222 -1.63 10.18 8.28
C VAL A 222 -1.30 11.09 7.12
N GLY A 223 -1.15 12.39 7.39
CA GLY A 223 -0.89 13.41 6.39
C GLY A 223 0.59 13.54 6.04
N PHE A 224 0.88 13.67 4.74
CA PHE A 224 2.22 13.90 4.19
C PHE A 224 2.22 15.22 3.42
N HIS A 225 2.98 16.19 3.91
CA HIS A 225 3.11 17.51 3.31
C HIS A 225 4.27 17.59 2.33
N ASN A 226 4.33 18.66 1.57
CA ASN A 226 5.44 18.93 0.68
C ASN A 226 6.77 18.97 1.45
N ILE A 227 7.79 18.39 0.85
CA ILE A 227 9.12 18.29 1.43
C ILE A 227 9.83 19.64 1.32
N SER A 228 10.35 20.16 2.43
CA SER A 228 11.20 21.36 2.45
C SER A 228 12.53 21.12 1.76
N GLN A 229 13.25 22.20 1.42
CA GLN A 229 14.59 22.09 0.85
C GLN A 229 15.55 21.34 1.78
N ASP A 230 15.49 21.63 3.08
CA ASP A 230 16.38 21.00 4.06
C ASP A 230 16.07 19.52 4.21
N THR A 231 14.80 19.16 4.32
CA THR A 231 14.38 17.75 4.33
C THR A 231 14.82 17.01 3.04
N TYR A 232 14.71 17.64 1.87
CA TYR A 232 15.18 17.06 0.62
C TYR A 232 16.68 16.77 0.66
N LEU A 233 17.48 17.73 1.15
CA LEU A 233 18.92 17.55 1.31
C LEU A 233 19.26 16.50 2.37
N ASP A 234 18.49 16.41 3.44
CA ASP A 234 18.66 15.35 4.45
C ASP A 234 18.42 13.96 3.86
N ILE A 235 17.39 13.80 3.00
CA ILE A 235 17.15 12.55 2.27
C ILE A 235 18.34 12.21 1.40
N VAL A 236 18.84 13.17 0.60
CA VAL A 236 20.01 12.95 -0.28
C VAL A 236 21.23 12.55 0.55
N ASN A 237 21.52 13.30 1.63
CA ASN A 237 22.66 12.99 2.52
C ASN A 237 22.55 11.61 3.16
N ALA A 238 21.35 11.21 3.58
CA ALA A 238 21.11 9.89 4.17
C ALA A 238 21.43 8.76 3.19
N TYR A 239 21.01 8.89 1.93
CA TYR A 239 21.34 7.92 0.89
C TYR A 239 22.83 7.92 0.54
N VAL A 240 23.44 9.09 0.34
CA VAL A 240 24.89 9.20 0.05
C VAL A 240 25.73 8.52 1.14
N LYS A 241 25.34 8.75 2.42
CA LYS A 241 25.99 8.10 3.57
C LYS A 241 25.74 6.59 3.57
N LYS A 242 24.52 6.14 3.31
CA LYS A 242 24.14 4.71 3.30
C LYS A 242 24.95 3.92 2.27
N PHE A 243 25.15 4.49 1.10
CA PHE A 243 25.83 3.81 -0.03
C PHE A 243 27.29 4.21 -0.18
N ASN A 244 27.83 5.02 0.73
CA ASN A 244 29.23 5.49 0.71
C ASN A 244 29.63 6.11 -0.64
N ILE A 245 28.74 6.94 -1.23
CA ILE A 245 29.01 7.56 -2.53
C ILE A 245 30.11 8.63 -2.38
N PRO A 246 31.22 8.55 -3.14
CA PRO A 246 32.34 9.48 -3.02
C PRO A 246 32.01 10.81 -3.71
N ILE A 247 31.48 11.76 -2.97
CA ILE A 247 31.14 13.10 -3.46
C ILE A 247 31.48 14.17 -2.43
N ASN A 248 32.01 15.32 -2.89
CA ASN A 248 32.27 16.46 -2.02
C ASN A 248 30.94 17.09 -1.53
N LYS A 249 30.85 17.44 -0.23
CA LYS A 249 29.64 18.00 0.36
C LYS A 249 29.14 19.29 -0.31
N LYS A 250 30.06 20.18 -0.77
CA LYS A 250 29.67 21.41 -1.46
C LYS A 250 29.06 21.11 -2.83
N SER A 251 29.71 20.24 -3.63
CA SER A 251 29.20 19.81 -4.92
C SER A 251 27.87 19.07 -4.76
N LEU A 252 27.75 18.16 -3.79
CA LEU A 252 26.53 17.41 -3.50
C LEU A 252 25.33 18.34 -3.29
N ARG A 253 25.49 19.38 -2.44
CA ARG A 253 24.40 20.33 -2.18
C ARG A 253 23.99 21.10 -3.43
N ALA A 254 24.96 21.62 -4.19
CA ALA A 254 24.69 22.41 -5.40
C ALA A 254 24.00 21.54 -6.46
N GLU A 255 24.55 20.37 -6.77
CA GLU A 255 24.02 19.45 -7.77
C GLU A 255 22.61 18.92 -7.39
N ALA A 256 22.40 18.60 -6.10
CA ALA A 256 21.10 18.16 -5.62
C ALA A 256 20.01 19.24 -5.77
N LEU A 257 20.34 20.49 -5.48
CA LEU A 257 19.41 21.61 -5.65
C LEU A 257 19.11 21.88 -7.10
N GLU A 258 20.12 21.91 -7.97
CA GLU A 258 19.95 22.04 -9.42
C GLU A 258 19.07 20.93 -9.98
N TRP A 259 19.31 19.67 -9.58
CA TRP A 259 18.49 18.53 -9.97
C TRP A 259 17.02 18.71 -9.56
N SER A 260 16.76 19.18 -8.33
CA SER A 260 15.40 19.42 -7.84
C SER A 260 14.67 20.51 -8.61
N ILE A 261 15.38 21.57 -9.01
CA ILE A 261 14.84 22.66 -9.82
C ILE A 261 14.48 22.16 -11.22
N THR A 262 15.38 21.45 -11.86
CA THR A 262 15.19 20.88 -13.21
C THR A 262 13.99 19.91 -13.25
N ARG A 263 13.73 19.17 -12.16
CA ARG A 263 12.58 18.26 -12.04
C ARG A 263 11.30 18.95 -11.54
N GLY A 264 11.36 20.22 -11.18
CA GLY A 264 10.23 21.00 -10.69
C GLY A 264 9.63 20.52 -9.36
N ALA A 265 10.35 19.67 -8.62
CA ALA A 265 9.83 19.10 -7.38
C ALA A 265 10.94 18.70 -6.39
N ARG A 266 10.62 18.83 -5.10
CA ARG A 266 11.41 18.27 -3.99
C ARG A 266 10.64 17.11 -3.38
N SER A 267 11.11 15.88 -3.62
CA SER A 267 10.44 14.68 -3.11
C SER A 267 11.47 13.57 -2.86
N GLY A 268 11.11 12.57 -2.08
CA GLY A 268 11.95 11.38 -1.87
C GLY A 268 12.27 10.64 -3.18
N ARG A 269 11.32 10.63 -4.13
CA ARG A 269 11.54 10.07 -5.47
C ARG A 269 12.59 10.83 -6.25
N VAL A 270 12.53 12.17 -6.24
CA VAL A 270 13.52 13.03 -6.91
C VAL A 270 14.89 12.90 -6.25
N ALA A 271 14.94 12.83 -4.92
CA ALA A 271 16.18 12.58 -4.19
C ALA A 271 16.80 11.23 -4.56
N TRP A 272 16.00 10.19 -4.63
CA TRP A 272 16.47 8.85 -5.04
C TRP A 272 17.00 8.83 -6.48
N GLN A 273 16.30 9.46 -7.43
CA GLN A 273 16.74 9.58 -8.82
C GLN A 273 18.09 10.32 -8.93
N PHE A 274 18.26 11.39 -8.16
CA PHE A 274 19.53 12.09 -8.08
C PHE A 274 20.65 11.19 -7.54
N VAL A 275 20.38 10.46 -6.45
CA VAL A 275 21.34 9.53 -5.86
C VAL A 275 21.75 8.42 -6.84
N GLN A 276 20.81 7.89 -7.62
CA GLN A 276 21.10 6.91 -8.67
C GLN A 276 22.02 7.51 -9.75
N ASP A 277 21.79 8.74 -10.17
CA ASP A 277 22.62 9.43 -11.16
C ASP A 277 24.07 9.63 -10.68
N ILE A 278 24.25 10.16 -9.46
CA ILE A 278 25.60 10.36 -8.91
C ILE A 278 26.31 9.04 -8.59
N ALA A 279 25.57 8.01 -8.17
CA ALA A 279 26.14 6.67 -7.96
C ALA A 279 26.63 6.06 -9.27
N GLY A 280 25.86 6.22 -10.37
CA GLY A 280 26.27 5.81 -11.70
C GLY A 280 27.54 6.53 -12.17
N LYS A 281 27.60 7.85 -12.01
CA LYS A 281 28.77 8.67 -12.35
C LYS A 281 30.02 8.27 -11.57
N SER A 282 29.87 7.95 -10.29
CA SER A 282 30.96 7.50 -9.41
C SER A 282 31.22 6.00 -9.46
N LYS A 283 30.53 5.24 -10.33
CA LYS A 283 30.62 3.77 -10.43
C LYS A 283 30.39 3.06 -9.09
N THR A 284 29.60 3.65 -8.21
CA THR A 284 29.24 3.07 -6.90
C THR A 284 28.03 2.16 -7.05
N LYS A 285 28.13 0.91 -6.59
CA LYS A 285 27.01 -0.03 -6.56
C LYS A 285 26.07 0.33 -5.39
N ILE A 286 24.77 0.43 -5.67
CA ILE A 286 23.73 0.78 -4.70
C ILE A 286 22.63 -0.32 -4.59
N PHE A 287 22.83 -1.45 -5.30
CA PHE A 287 22.01 -2.65 -5.27
C PHE A 287 22.85 -3.87 -4.95
#